data_30c2d694ae8fd3ebce0a134d6af50eeb
#
_entry.id   30c2d694ae8fd3ebce0a134d6af50eeb
#
_cell.length_a   1.000
_cell.length_b   1.000
_cell.length_c   1.000
_cell.angle_alpha   90.00
_cell.angle_beta   90.00
_cell.angle_gamma   90.00
#
_symmetry.space_group_name_H-M   'P 1'
#
loop_
_entity.id
_entity.type
_entity.pdbx_description
1 polymer ?
#
loop_
_entity_poly.entity_id
_entity_poly.type
_entity_poly.pdbx_seq_one_letter_code
_entity_poly.pdbx_strand_id
1 'polypeptide(L)'
;MEQQVKQVPYGVADFVTVIEQNLYYVDKTMFIPELEKQPRNLFFIRPRRFGKSIFLSMLYSYYDCTQSHKFQSLFGNLWIGQHPTPLQGKYQVLFLDFSQITGNIDKLETKFNSYLSINLDAFVRQYSEYYQAEMEEILAQEDFEEKMELIFKAAKAHQYHLYLIIDEYDNFTNVILNERGENVYHAITHADGFYRDVFKKFKGNFERIFMMGVSPVTLDDVTSGFNIGWNISIKPEFDEMLGFSTTDVVEMFTYYKEHGSIPADSDIDAIVNDMKPWYDNYCFAKQALKKKTRMFNCDMVLYYLRNYMDAGCPPEEMIDPNTRTDYGKMKKLLQFDKLDGERKGIIRKIAEEEQIVTQLYESFSAYQIPKAEIFPSLLFYYGMLTIKGTRGSKLILGIPNNNVRKQYYGYLEEEYQAKAYVDVNQLTDYYYDMAYDGKWEEGLRFMADAYAKVSSVRDGIEAERNLQGFFMAYLNLNDYYITAPELELNYGYCDFFLLPDLTHYASQHSYILELKVLSKKDFSAIVEGEFTEDGKPMTKAEKQWREALDQIHRYAEAPRVEALRQGTKLHLIIMQFEGWELKRMEEV
;
A
#
# COMPACT_ATOMS: atom_id res chain seq x y z
N MET A 1 34.98 -6.18 24.98
CA MET A 1 34.83 -5.59 23.63
C MET A 1 33.45 -4.97 23.63
N GLU A 2 33.35 -3.65 23.47
CA GLU A 2 32.06 -3.00 23.27
C GLU A 2 31.43 -3.61 22.03
N GLN A 3 30.22 -4.13 22.16
CA GLN A 3 29.51 -4.72 21.04
C GLN A 3 29.12 -3.56 20.12
N GLN A 4 29.66 -3.53 18.91
CA GLN A 4 29.36 -2.48 17.94
C GLN A 4 27.86 -2.43 17.68
N VAL A 5 27.25 -1.27 17.84
CA VAL A 5 25.81 -1.06 17.61
C VAL A 5 25.47 -1.40 16.17
N LYS A 6 24.40 -2.14 15.96
CA LYS A 6 23.91 -2.50 14.61
C LYS A 6 23.43 -1.25 13.89
N GLN A 7 23.78 -1.12 12.62
CA GLN A 7 23.30 -0.02 11.78
C GLN A 7 21.89 -0.31 11.26
N VAL A 8 21.15 0.75 10.91
CA VAL A 8 19.80 0.63 10.32
C VAL A 8 19.92 0.14 8.86
N PRO A 9 19.23 -0.93 8.46
CA PRO A 9 19.33 -1.52 7.11
C PRO A 9 18.49 -0.77 6.07
N TYR A 10 18.43 0.55 6.11
CA TYR A 10 17.63 1.34 5.18
C TYR A 10 18.20 1.25 3.76
N GLY A 11 17.36 0.81 2.80
CA GLY A 11 17.72 0.64 1.40
C GLY A 11 18.57 -0.61 1.09
N VAL A 12 18.79 -1.52 2.05
CA VAL A 12 19.55 -2.77 1.86
C VAL A 12 18.59 -3.94 1.65
N ALA A 13 18.72 -4.62 0.50
CA ALA A 13 17.85 -5.74 0.12
C ALA A 13 18.56 -7.11 0.10
N ASP A 14 19.87 -7.15 0.36
CA ASP A 14 20.66 -8.38 0.37
C ASP A 14 20.92 -8.89 1.80
N PHE A 15 20.48 -10.12 2.08
CA PHE A 15 20.59 -10.74 3.39
C PHE A 15 22.03 -10.93 3.86
N VAL A 16 22.93 -11.38 2.95
CA VAL A 16 24.34 -11.59 3.29
C VAL A 16 24.97 -10.28 3.73
N THR A 17 24.72 -9.20 3.00
CA THR A 17 25.17 -7.85 3.34
C THR A 17 24.66 -7.41 4.72
N VAL A 18 23.38 -7.64 5.02
CA VAL A 18 22.78 -7.28 6.31
C VAL A 18 23.50 -7.98 7.47
N ILE A 19 23.78 -9.28 7.33
CA ILE A 19 24.44 -10.05 8.41
C ILE A 19 25.94 -9.73 8.50
N GLU A 20 26.67 -9.72 7.38
CA GLU A 20 28.12 -9.50 7.36
C GLU A 20 28.52 -8.07 7.77
N GLN A 21 27.69 -7.06 7.47
CA GLN A 21 27.91 -5.67 7.88
C GLN A 21 27.31 -5.34 9.25
N ASN A 22 26.83 -6.31 10.01
CA ASN A 22 26.21 -6.13 11.32
C ASN A 22 25.07 -5.11 11.30
N LEU A 23 24.15 -5.20 10.30
CA LEU A 23 22.94 -4.39 10.27
C LEU A 23 21.84 -5.04 11.13
N TYR A 24 20.84 -4.26 11.53
CA TYR A 24 19.71 -4.81 12.29
C TYR A 24 18.82 -5.68 11.41
N TYR A 25 18.62 -6.93 11.77
CA TYR A 25 17.77 -7.87 11.02
C TYR A 25 16.59 -8.31 11.88
N VAL A 26 15.37 -8.14 11.37
CA VAL A 26 14.16 -8.72 11.96
C VAL A 26 14.05 -10.16 11.46
N ASP A 27 14.21 -11.11 12.36
CA ASP A 27 14.25 -12.53 12.01
C ASP A 27 12.88 -13.03 11.53
N LYS A 28 12.82 -13.47 10.29
CA LYS A 28 11.65 -14.11 9.64
C LYS A 28 11.98 -15.56 9.20
N THR A 29 13.10 -16.11 9.65
CA THR A 29 13.54 -17.44 9.23
C THR A 29 12.66 -18.58 9.75
N MET A 30 11.84 -18.34 10.78
CA MET A 30 10.84 -19.30 11.27
C MET A 30 9.78 -19.68 10.23
N PHE A 31 9.64 -18.90 9.16
CA PHE A 31 8.73 -19.23 8.06
C PHE A 31 9.29 -20.26 7.07
N ILE A 32 10.59 -20.57 7.09
CA ILE A 32 11.22 -21.56 6.21
C ILE A 32 10.54 -22.93 6.33
N PRO A 33 10.41 -23.55 7.53
CA PRO A 33 9.73 -24.83 7.65
C PRO A 33 8.25 -24.79 7.25
N GLU A 34 7.58 -23.65 7.41
CA GLU A 34 6.18 -23.50 6.99
C GLU A 34 6.05 -23.44 5.46
N LEU A 35 7.01 -22.83 4.76
CA LEU A 35 7.09 -22.86 3.30
C LEU A 35 7.37 -24.26 2.77
N GLU A 36 8.23 -25.04 3.46
CA GLU A 36 8.57 -26.40 3.07
C GLU A 36 7.37 -27.37 3.13
N LYS A 37 6.42 -27.13 4.03
CA LYS A 37 5.16 -27.88 4.14
C LYS A 37 4.17 -27.62 3.01
N GLN A 38 4.33 -26.52 2.28
CA GLN A 38 3.45 -26.16 1.17
C GLN A 38 3.79 -26.94 -0.11
N PRO A 39 2.94 -26.91 -1.14
CA PRO A 39 3.24 -27.42 -2.47
C PRO A 39 4.57 -26.88 -3.01
N ARG A 40 5.20 -27.61 -3.94
CA ARG A 40 6.54 -27.28 -4.44
C ARG A 40 6.65 -25.96 -5.18
N ASN A 41 5.57 -25.54 -5.84
CA ASN A 41 5.54 -24.32 -6.62
C ASN A 41 4.64 -23.31 -5.91
N LEU A 42 5.22 -22.21 -5.46
CA LEU A 42 4.55 -21.19 -4.65
C LEU A 42 4.72 -19.81 -5.28
N PHE A 43 3.72 -18.98 -5.10
CA PHE A 43 3.88 -17.55 -5.25
C PHE A 43 3.30 -16.78 -4.07
N PHE A 44 3.97 -15.67 -3.76
CA PHE A 44 3.65 -14.81 -2.63
C PHE A 44 3.67 -13.34 -3.02
N ILE A 45 2.61 -12.64 -2.67
CA ILE A 45 2.40 -11.26 -3.07
C ILE A 45 2.32 -10.40 -1.82
N ARG A 46 3.08 -9.31 -1.84
CA ARG A 46 2.98 -8.21 -0.85
C ARG A 46 3.21 -6.88 -1.56
N PRO A 47 2.67 -5.80 -1.03
CA PRO A 47 2.97 -4.47 -1.53
C PRO A 47 4.48 -4.22 -1.58
N ARG A 48 4.89 -3.19 -2.28
CA ARG A 48 6.29 -2.77 -2.27
C ARG A 48 6.74 -2.41 -0.86
N ARG A 49 8.05 -2.58 -0.60
CA ARG A 49 8.72 -2.16 0.65
C ARG A 49 8.31 -2.92 1.90
N PHE A 50 7.81 -4.16 1.71
CA PHE A 50 7.52 -5.11 2.80
C PHE A 50 8.66 -6.12 3.04
N GLY A 51 9.84 -5.93 2.44
CA GLY A 51 10.98 -6.81 2.65
C GLY A 51 11.01 -8.06 1.76
N LYS A 52 10.41 -8.03 0.55
CA LYS A 52 10.39 -9.18 -0.38
C LYS A 52 11.79 -9.63 -0.79
N SER A 53 12.60 -8.73 -1.33
CA SER A 53 13.90 -9.07 -1.91
C SER A 53 14.89 -9.57 -0.86
N ILE A 54 14.91 -8.98 0.35
CA ILE A 54 15.75 -9.48 1.44
C ILE A 54 15.34 -10.89 1.90
N PHE A 55 14.04 -11.18 1.91
CA PHE A 55 13.54 -12.52 2.25
C PHE A 55 13.93 -13.55 1.18
N LEU A 56 13.86 -13.19 -0.11
CA LEU A 56 14.32 -14.07 -1.19
C LEU A 56 15.84 -14.29 -1.15
N SER A 57 16.62 -13.24 -0.86
CA SER A 57 18.07 -13.35 -0.66
C SER A 57 18.42 -14.25 0.54
N MET A 58 17.62 -14.19 1.60
CA MET A 58 17.74 -15.09 2.74
C MET A 58 17.44 -16.55 2.35
N LEU A 59 16.35 -16.81 1.60
CA LEU A 59 16.02 -18.15 1.11
C LEU A 59 17.10 -18.69 0.18
N TYR A 60 17.62 -17.84 -0.73
CA TYR A 60 18.75 -18.19 -1.59
C TYR A 60 19.94 -18.68 -0.75
N SER A 61 20.37 -17.88 0.23
CA SER A 61 21.52 -18.22 1.09
C SER A 61 21.28 -19.46 1.93
N TYR A 62 20.02 -19.76 2.29
CA TYR A 62 19.67 -20.92 3.08
C TYR A 62 19.71 -22.23 2.28
N TYR A 63 19.18 -22.22 1.05
CA TYR A 63 19.00 -23.43 0.26
C TYR A 63 20.19 -23.75 -0.64
N ASP A 64 21.01 -22.75 -1.02
CA ASP A 64 22.10 -22.92 -1.95
C ASP A 64 23.20 -23.83 -1.38
N CYS A 65 23.54 -24.90 -2.13
CA CYS A 65 24.55 -25.85 -1.73
C CYS A 65 25.97 -25.25 -1.65
N THR A 66 26.27 -24.20 -2.45
CA THR A 66 27.56 -23.51 -2.42
C THR A 66 27.70 -22.60 -1.19
N GLN A 67 26.59 -22.19 -0.57
CA GLN A 67 26.57 -21.37 0.64
C GLN A 67 26.52 -22.19 1.94
N SER A 68 26.44 -23.51 1.87
CA SER A 68 26.30 -24.37 3.05
C SER A 68 27.40 -24.19 4.10
N HIS A 69 28.61 -23.86 3.66
CA HIS A 69 29.75 -23.56 4.54
C HIS A 69 29.59 -22.25 5.34
N LYS A 70 28.76 -21.32 4.88
CA LYS A 70 28.46 -20.06 5.57
C LYS A 70 27.26 -20.17 6.53
N PHE A 71 26.60 -21.32 6.62
CA PHE A 71 25.38 -21.47 7.40
C PHE A 71 25.52 -20.95 8.83
N GLN A 72 26.57 -21.33 9.54
CA GLN A 72 26.78 -20.90 10.92
C GLN A 72 27.01 -19.40 11.06
N SER A 73 27.74 -18.79 10.13
CA SER A 73 28.00 -17.34 10.16
C SER A 73 26.79 -16.50 9.81
N LEU A 74 25.94 -16.96 8.87
CA LEU A 74 24.76 -16.24 8.40
C LEU A 74 23.52 -16.49 9.27
N PHE A 75 23.32 -17.72 9.73
CA PHE A 75 22.07 -18.13 10.38
C PHE A 75 22.23 -18.53 11.85
N GLY A 76 23.46 -18.71 12.37
CA GLY A 76 23.71 -19.26 13.70
C GLY A 76 22.99 -18.53 14.84
N ASN A 77 22.80 -17.23 14.73
CA ASN A 77 22.09 -16.41 15.72
C ASN A 77 20.59 -16.21 15.41
N LEU A 78 20.09 -16.79 14.32
CA LEU A 78 18.70 -16.69 13.92
C LEU A 78 17.92 -17.94 14.32
N TRP A 79 16.59 -17.87 14.31
CA TRP A 79 15.73 -18.97 14.70
C TRP A 79 16.04 -20.27 13.93
N ILE A 80 16.21 -20.18 12.60
CA ILE A 80 16.50 -21.33 11.75
C ILE A 80 17.89 -21.93 12.02
N GLY A 81 18.82 -21.13 12.53
CA GLY A 81 20.15 -21.62 12.93
C GLY A 81 20.08 -22.63 14.06
N GLN A 82 19.06 -22.49 14.94
CA GLN A 82 18.78 -23.43 16.02
C GLN A 82 17.82 -24.58 15.61
N HIS A 83 17.11 -24.40 14.48
CA HIS A 83 16.08 -25.32 13.99
C HIS A 83 16.25 -25.62 12.48
N PRO A 84 17.44 -26.04 12.02
CA PRO A 84 17.69 -26.27 10.61
C PRO A 84 16.81 -27.38 10.04
N THR A 85 16.38 -27.23 8.79
CA THR A 85 15.61 -28.26 8.09
C THR A 85 16.54 -29.21 7.32
N PRO A 86 16.08 -30.42 6.93
CA PRO A 86 16.84 -31.30 6.09
C PRO A 86 17.20 -30.74 4.70
N LEU A 87 16.50 -29.68 4.26
CA LEU A 87 16.70 -29.06 2.94
C LEU A 87 17.75 -27.95 2.92
N GLN A 88 18.34 -27.61 4.07
CA GLN A 88 19.40 -26.62 4.18
C GLN A 88 20.60 -26.99 3.31
N GLY A 89 21.02 -26.09 2.41
CA GLY A 89 22.17 -26.24 1.55
C GLY A 89 22.07 -27.44 0.56
N LYS A 90 20.86 -27.82 0.12
CA LYS A 90 20.63 -28.98 -0.73
C LYS A 90 20.39 -28.68 -2.19
N TYR A 91 20.18 -27.41 -2.55
CA TYR A 91 19.77 -27.06 -3.89
C TYR A 91 20.85 -26.30 -4.66
N GLN A 92 20.85 -26.48 -5.97
CA GLN A 92 21.40 -25.50 -6.89
C GLN A 92 20.29 -24.49 -7.17
N VAL A 93 20.51 -23.24 -6.78
CA VAL A 93 19.46 -22.20 -6.83
C VAL A 93 19.68 -21.28 -8.03
N LEU A 94 18.72 -21.25 -8.94
CA LEU A 94 18.64 -20.20 -9.96
C LEU A 94 17.82 -19.04 -9.41
N PHE A 95 18.46 -17.89 -9.21
CA PHE A 95 17.80 -16.66 -8.76
C PHE A 95 17.62 -15.70 -9.95
N LEU A 96 16.38 -15.30 -10.20
CA LEU A 96 16.01 -14.36 -11.26
C LEU A 96 15.31 -13.14 -10.67
N ASP A 97 15.74 -11.95 -11.08
CA ASP A 97 15.09 -10.69 -10.76
C ASP A 97 14.55 -10.04 -12.04
N PHE A 98 13.24 -10.14 -12.23
CA PHE A 98 12.62 -9.63 -13.45
C PHE A 98 12.46 -8.11 -13.48
N SER A 99 12.77 -7.40 -12.40
CA SER A 99 12.84 -5.92 -12.41
C SER A 99 13.89 -5.39 -13.38
N GLN A 100 14.92 -6.21 -13.66
CA GLN A 100 16.01 -5.87 -14.57
C GLN A 100 15.60 -5.92 -16.06
N ILE A 101 14.45 -6.53 -16.37
CA ILE A 101 13.93 -6.64 -17.74
C ILE A 101 13.11 -5.39 -18.03
N THR A 102 13.76 -4.38 -18.63
CA THR A 102 13.15 -3.08 -18.94
C THR A 102 13.16 -2.80 -20.44
N GLY A 103 12.18 -2.06 -20.93
CA GLY A 103 12.14 -1.57 -22.32
C GLY A 103 10.77 -1.64 -22.96
N ASN A 104 10.73 -1.21 -24.24
CA ASN A 104 9.53 -1.26 -25.05
C ASN A 104 9.17 -2.70 -25.37
N ILE A 105 7.89 -2.95 -25.56
CA ILE A 105 7.31 -4.25 -25.81
C ILE A 105 7.95 -4.99 -27.01
N ASP A 106 8.25 -4.27 -28.09
CA ASP A 106 8.85 -4.85 -29.31
C ASP A 106 10.21 -5.50 -29.06
N LYS A 107 10.89 -5.16 -27.96
CA LYS A 107 12.19 -5.70 -27.56
C LYS A 107 12.12 -6.56 -26.28
N LEU A 108 10.94 -6.70 -25.71
CA LEU A 108 10.79 -7.35 -24.41
C LEU A 108 11.18 -8.82 -24.47
N GLU A 109 10.73 -9.55 -25.47
CA GLU A 109 11.08 -10.96 -25.70
C GLU A 109 12.59 -11.14 -25.89
N THR A 110 13.20 -10.36 -26.77
CA THR A 110 14.66 -10.41 -27.00
C THR A 110 15.44 -10.13 -25.72
N LYS A 111 15.02 -9.14 -24.94
CA LYS A 111 15.65 -8.80 -23.66
C LYS A 111 15.46 -9.90 -22.62
N PHE A 112 14.26 -10.46 -22.54
CA PHE A 112 13.95 -11.57 -21.65
C PHE A 112 14.82 -12.79 -21.96
N ASN A 113 14.91 -13.17 -23.24
CA ASN A 113 15.73 -14.29 -23.70
C ASN A 113 17.22 -14.06 -23.40
N SER A 114 17.71 -12.85 -23.68
CA SER A 114 19.10 -12.47 -23.35
C SER A 114 19.36 -12.50 -21.85
N TYR A 115 18.44 -11.97 -21.05
CA TYR A 115 18.53 -12.00 -19.60
C TYR A 115 18.59 -13.44 -19.06
N LEU A 116 17.73 -14.33 -19.55
CA LEU A 116 17.76 -15.75 -19.17
C LEU A 116 19.07 -16.41 -19.57
N SER A 117 19.52 -16.21 -20.82
CA SER A 117 20.80 -16.80 -21.30
C SER A 117 21.97 -16.39 -20.41
N ILE A 118 22.10 -15.10 -20.07
CA ILE A 118 23.16 -14.59 -19.18
C ILE A 118 23.09 -15.22 -17.78
N ASN A 119 21.90 -15.33 -17.21
CA ASN A 119 21.73 -15.91 -15.88
C ASN A 119 21.97 -17.43 -15.86
N LEU A 120 21.64 -18.15 -16.93
CA LEU A 120 21.99 -19.58 -17.08
C LEU A 120 23.49 -19.79 -17.21
N ASP A 121 24.20 -18.93 -17.96
CA ASP A 121 25.66 -18.96 -18.01
C ASP A 121 26.29 -18.73 -16.62
N ALA A 122 25.78 -17.73 -15.89
CA ALA A 122 26.23 -17.46 -14.53
C ALA A 122 25.96 -18.64 -13.58
N PHE A 123 24.78 -19.26 -13.70
CA PHE A 123 24.40 -20.46 -12.94
C PHE A 123 25.38 -21.61 -13.18
N VAL A 124 25.65 -21.98 -14.44
CA VAL A 124 26.57 -23.07 -14.76
C VAL A 124 27.98 -22.78 -14.26
N ARG A 125 28.45 -21.54 -14.34
CA ARG A 125 29.76 -21.13 -13.80
C ARG A 125 29.81 -21.20 -12.28
N GLN A 126 28.74 -20.80 -11.59
CA GLN A 126 28.63 -20.90 -10.12
C GLN A 126 28.72 -22.35 -9.66
N TYR A 127 28.09 -23.27 -10.37
CA TYR A 127 28.08 -24.69 -10.06
C TYR A 127 29.06 -25.49 -10.94
N SER A 128 30.17 -24.89 -11.37
CA SER A 128 31.14 -25.49 -12.30
C SER A 128 31.66 -26.86 -11.84
N GLU A 129 31.78 -27.10 -10.54
CA GLU A 129 32.18 -28.41 -10.01
C GLU A 129 31.18 -29.53 -10.32
N TYR A 130 29.91 -29.18 -10.49
CA TYR A 130 28.82 -30.11 -10.80
C TYR A 130 28.66 -30.35 -12.32
N TYR A 131 28.99 -29.36 -13.16
CA TYR A 131 28.76 -29.37 -14.60
C TYR A 131 30.05 -29.50 -15.41
N GLN A 132 31.12 -30.05 -14.82
CA GLN A 132 32.45 -30.13 -15.50
C GLN A 132 32.41 -30.74 -16.89
N ALA A 133 31.60 -31.78 -17.09
CA ALA A 133 31.51 -32.49 -18.37
C ALA A 133 30.65 -31.76 -19.42
N GLU A 134 29.63 -31.05 -18.97
CA GLU A 134 28.61 -30.44 -19.84
C GLU A 134 28.83 -28.93 -20.03
N MET A 135 29.69 -28.29 -19.23
CA MET A 135 29.82 -26.83 -19.16
C MET A 135 30.17 -26.22 -20.54
N GLU A 136 31.12 -26.77 -21.27
CA GLU A 136 31.52 -26.25 -22.59
C GLU A 136 30.36 -26.34 -23.59
N GLU A 137 29.61 -27.46 -23.59
CA GLU A 137 28.45 -27.67 -24.45
C GLU A 137 27.33 -26.69 -24.14
N ILE A 138 27.04 -26.47 -22.82
CA ILE A 138 25.98 -25.54 -22.37
C ILE A 138 26.36 -24.09 -22.74
N LEU A 139 27.58 -23.67 -22.45
CA LEU A 139 28.04 -22.31 -22.72
C LEU A 139 28.16 -21.99 -24.21
N ALA A 140 28.33 -23.00 -25.08
CA ALA A 140 28.40 -22.84 -26.53
C ALA A 140 27.03 -22.56 -27.20
N GLN A 141 25.91 -22.87 -26.48
CA GLN A 141 24.60 -22.58 -27.04
C GLN A 141 24.33 -21.07 -27.02
N GLU A 142 23.70 -20.54 -28.07
CA GLU A 142 23.24 -19.15 -28.14
C GLU A 142 21.82 -19.03 -27.58
N ASP A 143 20.99 -20.04 -27.81
CA ASP A 143 19.60 -20.08 -27.37
C ASP A 143 19.48 -20.48 -25.90
N PHE A 144 18.74 -19.68 -25.13
CA PHE A 144 18.55 -19.94 -23.70
C PHE A 144 17.73 -21.22 -23.43
N GLU A 145 16.85 -21.61 -24.35
CA GLU A 145 16.02 -22.81 -24.20
C GLU A 145 16.89 -24.07 -24.36
N GLU A 146 17.82 -24.07 -25.31
CA GLU A 146 18.80 -25.16 -25.50
C GLU A 146 19.74 -25.26 -24.28
N LYS A 147 20.24 -24.13 -23.76
CA LYS A 147 21.01 -24.10 -22.50
C LYS A 147 20.25 -24.74 -21.35
N MET A 148 18.98 -24.31 -21.18
CA MET A 148 18.13 -24.78 -20.10
C MET A 148 17.86 -26.28 -20.22
N GLU A 149 17.62 -26.79 -21.43
CA GLU A 149 17.38 -28.21 -21.67
C GLU A 149 18.63 -29.07 -21.32
N LEU A 150 19.82 -28.61 -21.67
CA LEU A 150 21.08 -29.28 -21.31
C LEU A 150 21.29 -29.27 -19.81
N ILE A 151 21.05 -28.15 -19.13
CA ILE A 151 21.12 -28.07 -17.64
C ILE A 151 20.15 -29.06 -16.99
N PHE A 152 18.89 -29.12 -17.45
CA PHE A 152 17.90 -30.05 -16.88
C PHE A 152 18.24 -31.51 -17.16
N LYS A 153 18.80 -31.82 -18.34
CA LYS A 153 19.27 -33.15 -18.70
C LYS A 153 20.41 -33.59 -17.79
N ALA A 154 21.39 -32.72 -17.58
CA ALA A 154 22.51 -32.96 -16.67
C ALA A 154 22.02 -33.12 -15.22
N ALA A 155 21.17 -32.21 -14.74
CA ALA A 155 20.61 -32.30 -13.38
C ALA A 155 19.84 -33.60 -13.15
N LYS A 156 19.07 -34.07 -14.12
CA LYS A 156 18.35 -35.34 -14.05
C LYS A 156 19.31 -36.55 -14.05
N ALA A 157 20.34 -36.50 -14.89
CA ALA A 157 21.34 -37.60 -14.99
C ALA A 157 22.14 -37.77 -13.69
N HIS A 158 22.49 -36.64 -13.07
CA HIS A 158 23.32 -36.62 -11.84
C HIS A 158 22.49 -36.48 -10.57
N GLN A 159 21.15 -36.45 -10.65
CA GLN A 159 20.24 -36.28 -9.52
C GLN A 159 20.47 -35.00 -8.71
N TYR A 160 20.77 -33.89 -9.40
CA TYR A 160 20.88 -32.58 -8.75
C TYR A 160 19.50 -32.01 -8.43
N HIS A 161 19.40 -31.35 -7.31
CA HIS A 161 18.18 -30.71 -6.85
C HIS A 161 18.18 -29.24 -7.29
N LEU A 162 17.23 -28.84 -8.12
CA LEU A 162 17.13 -27.49 -8.65
C LEU A 162 16.00 -26.71 -7.96
N TYR A 163 16.31 -25.49 -7.52
CA TYR A 163 15.34 -24.56 -6.96
C TYR A 163 15.34 -23.25 -7.76
N LEU A 164 14.18 -22.79 -8.21
CA LEU A 164 14.01 -21.52 -8.89
C LEU A 164 13.40 -20.48 -7.93
N ILE A 165 14.09 -19.38 -7.75
CA ILE A 165 13.60 -18.20 -7.01
C ILE A 165 13.44 -17.05 -8.00
N ILE A 166 12.25 -16.40 -8.03
CA ILE A 166 11.99 -15.26 -8.90
C ILE A 166 11.49 -14.08 -8.07
N ASP A 167 12.19 -12.95 -8.15
CA ASP A 167 11.70 -11.67 -7.66
C ASP A 167 11.00 -10.89 -8.79
N GLU A 168 9.98 -10.12 -8.43
CA GLU A 168 9.16 -9.31 -9.34
C GLU A 168 8.65 -10.08 -10.57
N TYR A 169 8.14 -11.32 -10.36
CA TYR A 169 7.65 -12.19 -11.45
C TYR A 169 6.57 -11.53 -12.31
N ASP A 170 5.87 -10.54 -11.76
CA ASP A 170 4.79 -9.79 -12.39
C ASP A 170 5.24 -8.47 -13.04
N ASN A 171 6.57 -8.25 -13.20
CA ASN A 171 7.09 -7.00 -13.78
C ASN A 171 6.58 -6.74 -15.21
N PHE A 172 6.29 -7.78 -15.99
CA PHE A 172 5.65 -7.66 -17.30
C PHE A 172 4.30 -6.91 -17.22
N THR A 173 3.55 -7.04 -16.11
CA THR A 173 2.32 -6.27 -15.87
C THR A 173 2.60 -4.77 -15.87
N ASN A 174 3.75 -4.33 -15.35
CA ASN A 174 4.14 -2.93 -15.37
C ASN A 174 4.38 -2.43 -16.80
N VAL A 175 4.91 -3.28 -17.69
CA VAL A 175 5.12 -2.95 -19.11
C VAL A 175 3.76 -2.79 -19.80
N ILE A 176 2.84 -3.72 -19.58
CA ILE A 176 1.45 -3.66 -20.10
C ILE A 176 0.74 -2.41 -19.60
N LEU A 177 0.89 -2.09 -18.32
CA LEU A 177 0.29 -0.90 -17.69
C LEU A 177 0.87 0.43 -18.22
N ASN A 178 2.10 0.43 -18.73
CA ASN A 178 2.75 1.62 -19.27
C ASN A 178 2.44 1.88 -20.76
N GLU A 179 2.26 0.83 -21.54
CA GLU A 179 2.01 0.93 -22.99
C GLU A 179 0.51 0.72 -23.26
N ARG A 180 -0.17 1.77 -23.67
CA ARG A 180 -1.61 1.83 -23.91
C ARG A 180 -2.06 0.89 -25.04
N GLY A 181 -2.60 -0.30 -24.76
CA GLY A 181 -3.32 -1.06 -25.78
C GLY A 181 -3.55 -2.55 -25.47
N GLU A 182 -4.74 -3.06 -25.84
CA GLU A 182 -5.10 -4.50 -25.78
C GLU A 182 -4.16 -5.37 -26.61
N ASN A 183 -3.65 -4.86 -27.73
CA ASN A 183 -2.73 -5.57 -28.64
C ASN A 183 -1.40 -5.94 -27.95
N VAL A 184 -0.95 -5.14 -27.01
CA VAL A 184 0.28 -5.34 -26.24
C VAL A 184 0.16 -6.55 -25.31
N TYR A 185 -0.99 -6.69 -24.70
CA TYR A 185 -1.29 -7.81 -23.82
C TYR A 185 -1.31 -9.14 -24.57
N HIS A 186 -1.95 -9.18 -25.76
CA HIS A 186 -2.01 -10.37 -26.59
C HIS A 186 -0.63 -10.87 -27.00
N ALA A 187 0.32 -9.98 -27.26
CA ALA A 187 1.68 -10.36 -27.67
C ALA A 187 2.49 -11.05 -26.55
N ILE A 188 2.22 -10.73 -25.28
CA ILE A 188 2.99 -11.28 -24.14
C ILE A 188 2.34 -12.55 -23.56
N THR A 189 1.01 -12.61 -23.56
CA THR A 189 0.25 -13.57 -22.74
C THR A 189 -0.61 -14.55 -23.54
N HIS A 190 -0.72 -14.38 -24.88
CA HIS A 190 -1.51 -15.28 -25.71
C HIS A 190 -1.00 -16.73 -25.64
N ALA A 191 -1.79 -17.67 -26.15
CA ALA A 191 -1.49 -19.10 -26.13
C ALA A 191 -0.10 -19.47 -26.66
N ASP A 192 0.48 -18.61 -27.50
CA ASP A 192 1.81 -18.72 -28.09
C ASP A 192 2.84 -17.73 -27.48
N GLY A 193 2.52 -17.11 -26.32
CA GLY A 193 3.40 -16.10 -25.70
C GLY A 193 4.65 -16.71 -25.08
N PHE A 194 5.82 -16.17 -25.44
CA PHE A 194 7.15 -16.62 -24.98
C PHE A 194 7.26 -16.79 -23.45
N TYR A 195 6.61 -15.91 -22.70
CA TYR A 195 6.64 -15.90 -21.24
C TYR A 195 5.97 -17.17 -20.65
N ARG A 196 4.82 -17.55 -21.20
CA ARG A 196 4.08 -18.75 -20.79
C ARG A 196 4.87 -20.02 -21.04
N ASP A 197 5.52 -20.13 -22.18
CA ASP A 197 6.25 -21.34 -22.56
C ASP A 197 7.48 -21.55 -21.69
N VAL A 198 8.17 -20.48 -21.32
CA VAL A 198 9.28 -20.54 -20.36
C VAL A 198 8.81 -21.03 -18.98
N PHE A 199 7.71 -20.49 -18.47
CA PHE A 199 7.18 -20.93 -17.15
C PHE A 199 6.68 -22.39 -17.16
N LYS A 200 6.18 -22.90 -18.28
CA LYS A 200 5.86 -24.33 -18.43
C LYS A 200 7.11 -25.19 -18.31
N LYS A 201 8.20 -24.78 -18.95
CA LYS A 201 9.50 -25.49 -18.86
C LYS A 201 10.04 -25.43 -17.42
N PHE A 202 9.93 -24.30 -16.74
CA PHE A 202 10.30 -24.19 -15.33
C PHE A 202 9.55 -25.20 -14.45
N LYS A 203 8.22 -25.22 -14.54
CA LYS A 203 7.35 -26.09 -13.71
C LYS A 203 7.66 -27.58 -13.86
N GLY A 204 8.11 -27.99 -15.04
CA GLY A 204 8.41 -29.39 -15.33
C GLY A 204 9.77 -29.87 -14.81
N ASN A 205 10.70 -28.97 -14.53
CA ASN A 205 12.11 -29.31 -14.38
C ASN A 205 12.74 -28.82 -13.07
N PHE A 206 12.23 -27.76 -12.45
CA PHE A 206 12.65 -27.39 -11.10
C PHE A 206 11.88 -28.21 -10.04
N GLU A 207 12.58 -28.68 -9.03
CA GLU A 207 11.96 -29.42 -7.93
C GLU A 207 11.09 -28.49 -7.07
N ARG A 208 11.54 -27.24 -6.88
CA ARG A 208 10.81 -26.19 -6.18
C ARG A 208 10.88 -24.88 -6.95
N ILE A 209 9.80 -24.12 -6.88
CA ILE A 209 9.71 -22.75 -7.43
C ILE A 209 9.10 -21.86 -6.37
N PHE A 210 9.75 -20.74 -6.07
CA PHE A 210 9.19 -19.70 -5.21
C PHE A 210 9.27 -18.34 -5.90
N MET A 211 8.14 -17.70 -6.08
CA MET A 211 8.03 -16.43 -6.80
C MET A 211 7.43 -15.36 -5.91
N MET A 212 8.01 -14.18 -5.92
CA MET A 212 7.44 -12.99 -5.29
C MET A 212 7.12 -11.89 -6.29
N GLY A 213 6.07 -11.14 -5.98
CA GLY A 213 5.61 -10.00 -6.78
C GLY A 213 4.70 -9.07 -6.00
N VAL A 214 4.05 -8.18 -6.71
CA VAL A 214 3.11 -7.20 -6.19
C VAL A 214 1.67 -7.49 -6.64
N SER A 215 1.48 -8.18 -7.77
CA SER A 215 0.18 -8.43 -8.38
C SER A 215 -0.08 -9.92 -8.58
N PRO A 216 -1.30 -10.42 -8.31
CA PRO A 216 -1.69 -11.81 -8.55
C PRO A 216 -2.03 -12.08 -10.02
N VAL A 217 -1.51 -11.26 -10.93
CA VAL A 217 -1.76 -11.45 -12.35
C VAL A 217 -1.12 -12.75 -12.81
N THR A 218 -1.96 -13.65 -13.28
CA THR A 218 -1.52 -14.91 -13.86
C THR A 218 -1.39 -14.77 -15.37
N LEU A 219 -0.48 -15.54 -15.93
CA LEU A 219 -0.23 -15.61 -17.38
C LEU A 219 -1.28 -16.46 -18.11
N ASP A 220 -2.42 -16.73 -17.47
CA ASP A 220 -3.36 -17.72 -17.97
C ASP A 220 -4.56 -17.12 -18.68
N ASP A 221 -4.80 -17.60 -19.87
CA ASP A 221 -6.09 -17.55 -20.52
C ASP A 221 -6.90 -18.80 -20.14
N VAL A 222 -8.17 -18.63 -19.88
CA VAL A 222 -9.18 -19.48 -19.24
C VAL A 222 -9.24 -20.98 -19.66
N THR A 223 -8.42 -21.43 -20.62
CA THR A 223 -8.62 -22.71 -21.29
C THR A 223 -7.66 -23.84 -20.94
N SER A 224 -6.56 -23.62 -20.20
CA SER A 224 -5.54 -24.69 -20.08
C SER A 224 -4.97 -25.00 -18.71
N GLY A 225 -5.62 -24.61 -17.61
CA GLY A 225 -5.22 -25.10 -16.26
C GLY A 225 -3.76 -24.83 -15.88
N PHE A 226 -3.19 -23.70 -16.36
CA PHE A 226 -1.83 -23.30 -16.09
C PHE A 226 -1.73 -22.68 -14.69
N ASN A 227 -1.84 -23.51 -13.68
CA ASN A 227 -1.58 -23.12 -12.31
C ASN A 227 -0.06 -23.17 -12.08
N ILE A 228 0.64 -22.03 -12.28
CA ILE A 228 2.10 -21.96 -12.13
C ILE A 228 2.50 -22.31 -10.71
N GLY A 229 1.72 -21.87 -9.73
CA GLY A 229 2.02 -22.09 -8.33
C GLY A 229 0.79 -21.90 -7.45
N TRP A 230 0.93 -22.31 -6.22
CA TRP A 230 -0.08 -22.15 -5.18
C TRP A 230 0.07 -20.77 -4.53
N ASN A 231 -1.00 -19.96 -4.55
CA ASN A 231 -1.02 -18.66 -3.90
C ASN A 231 -1.07 -18.82 -2.38
N ILE A 232 -0.02 -18.37 -1.68
CA ILE A 232 0.03 -18.38 -0.23
C ILE A 232 -0.15 -16.99 0.40
N SER A 233 -0.42 -15.96 -0.41
CA SER A 233 -0.45 -14.56 0.00
C SER A 233 -1.52 -14.24 1.04
N ILE A 234 -2.67 -14.91 0.95
CA ILE A 234 -3.83 -14.67 1.82
C ILE A 234 -4.05 -15.80 2.85
N LYS A 235 -3.07 -16.71 2.98
CA LYS A 235 -3.09 -17.74 4.01
C LYS A 235 -2.70 -17.16 5.37
N PRO A 236 -3.42 -17.50 6.44
CA PRO A 236 -3.19 -16.93 7.78
C PRO A 236 -1.82 -17.27 8.35
N GLU A 237 -1.19 -18.37 7.93
CA GLU A 237 0.13 -18.80 8.35
C GLU A 237 1.23 -17.85 7.84
N PHE A 238 0.99 -17.15 6.72
CA PHE A 238 1.95 -16.26 6.07
C PHE A 238 1.59 -14.78 6.15
N ASP A 239 0.58 -14.41 6.95
CA ASP A 239 0.16 -13.01 7.12
C ASP A 239 1.31 -12.13 7.64
N GLU A 240 2.09 -12.68 8.58
CA GLU A 240 3.20 -12.01 9.29
C GLU A 240 4.59 -12.31 8.69
N MET A 241 4.66 -13.04 7.56
CA MET A 241 5.93 -13.45 6.96
C MET A 241 6.76 -12.27 6.47
N LEU A 242 6.12 -11.23 5.93
CA LEU A 242 6.76 -9.97 5.53
C LEU A 242 6.06 -8.79 6.18
N GLY A 243 6.80 -7.69 6.31
CA GLY A 243 6.39 -6.54 7.12
C GLY A 243 6.92 -6.65 8.55
N PHE A 244 6.77 -5.61 9.33
CA PHE A 244 7.08 -5.61 10.75
C PHE A 244 5.80 -5.65 11.58
N SER A 245 5.76 -6.52 12.57
CA SER A 245 4.71 -6.51 13.60
C SER A 245 4.98 -5.39 14.62
N THR A 246 3.99 -5.05 15.43
CA THR A 246 4.19 -4.11 16.55
C THR A 246 5.32 -4.58 17.48
N THR A 247 5.44 -5.89 17.71
CA THR A 247 6.52 -6.46 18.53
C THR A 247 7.89 -6.24 17.88
N ASP A 248 8.03 -6.52 16.57
CA ASP A 248 9.27 -6.28 15.84
C ASP A 248 9.72 -4.82 15.94
N VAL A 249 8.77 -3.87 15.83
CA VAL A 249 9.05 -2.44 15.93
C VAL A 249 9.46 -2.04 17.34
N VAL A 250 8.74 -2.48 18.37
CA VAL A 250 9.07 -2.21 19.78
C VAL A 250 10.46 -2.75 20.11
N GLU A 251 10.78 -3.99 19.72
CA GLU A 251 12.10 -4.61 19.96
C GLU A 251 13.21 -3.82 19.26
N MET A 252 12.99 -3.39 18.02
CA MET A 252 13.94 -2.61 17.25
C MET A 252 14.24 -1.26 17.93
N PHE A 253 13.23 -0.49 18.28
CA PHE A 253 13.40 0.81 18.93
C PHE A 253 13.99 0.67 20.34
N THR A 254 13.61 -0.35 21.09
CA THR A 254 14.19 -0.67 22.41
C THR A 254 15.68 -0.96 22.28
N TYR A 255 16.08 -1.76 21.27
CA TYR A 255 17.48 -2.05 20.99
C TYR A 255 18.29 -0.74 20.79
N TYR A 256 17.83 0.17 19.95
CA TYR A 256 18.56 1.41 19.68
C TYR A 256 18.56 2.38 20.87
N LYS A 257 17.51 2.36 21.70
CA LYS A 257 17.46 3.11 22.96
C LYS A 257 18.47 2.57 23.97
N GLU A 258 18.54 1.25 24.17
CA GLU A 258 19.48 0.60 25.08
C GLU A 258 20.95 0.80 24.67
N HIS A 259 21.21 0.98 23.38
CA HIS A 259 22.54 1.23 22.84
C HIS A 259 22.86 2.73 22.64
N GLY A 260 22.01 3.62 23.14
CA GLY A 260 22.26 5.06 23.15
C GLY A 260 22.10 5.77 21.81
N SER A 261 21.49 5.11 20.81
CA SER A 261 21.19 5.72 19.50
C SER A 261 19.87 6.49 19.50
N ILE A 262 19.03 6.25 20.49
CA ILE A 262 17.78 6.98 20.78
C ILE A 262 17.90 7.55 22.19
N PRO A 263 17.40 8.77 22.48
CA PRO A 263 17.45 9.36 23.81
C PRO A 263 16.91 8.42 24.89
N ALA A 264 17.56 8.36 26.04
CA ALA A 264 17.24 7.42 27.12
C ALA A 264 15.87 7.66 27.76
N ASP A 265 15.33 8.87 27.66
CA ASP A 265 14.02 9.29 28.16
C ASP A 265 12.89 9.07 27.12
N SER A 266 13.18 8.63 25.89
CA SER A 266 12.17 8.38 24.87
C SER A 266 11.18 7.31 25.33
N ASP A 267 9.89 7.57 25.14
CA ASP A 267 8.80 6.62 25.35
C ASP A 267 8.56 5.81 24.07
N ILE A 268 8.99 4.54 24.06
CA ILE A 268 8.87 3.66 22.89
C ILE A 268 7.40 3.39 22.53
N ASP A 269 6.51 3.28 23.52
CA ASP A 269 5.09 3.06 23.26
C ASP A 269 4.46 4.29 22.60
N ALA A 270 4.84 5.50 23.04
CA ALA A 270 4.42 6.75 22.39
C ALA A 270 4.92 6.82 20.94
N ILE A 271 6.19 6.52 20.68
CA ILE A 271 6.78 6.46 19.33
C ILE A 271 6.02 5.48 18.42
N VAL A 272 5.76 4.29 18.92
CA VAL A 272 5.03 3.26 18.13
C VAL A 272 3.60 3.69 17.86
N ASN A 273 2.94 4.31 18.84
CA ASN A 273 1.57 4.81 18.66
C ASN A 273 1.49 6.00 17.68
N ASP A 274 2.54 6.82 17.59
CA ASP A 274 2.68 7.87 16.57
C ASP A 274 2.82 7.29 15.16
N MET A 275 3.60 6.22 14.98
CA MET A 275 3.80 5.56 13.70
C MET A 275 2.58 4.78 13.20
N LYS A 276 1.75 4.20 14.10
CA LYS A 276 0.63 3.31 13.73
C LYS A 276 -0.34 3.93 12.74
N PRO A 277 -0.85 5.17 12.91
CA PRO A 277 -1.76 5.78 11.95
C PRO A 277 -1.16 5.94 10.57
N TRP A 278 0.17 6.00 10.44
CA TRP A 278 0.88 6.30 9.20
C TRP A 278 1.38 5.08 8.44
N TYR A 279 1.80 4.00 9.13
CA TYR A 279 2.55 2.91 8.52
C TYR A 279 2.00 1.53 8.77
N ASP A 280 1.11 1.36 9.77
CA ASP A 280 0.52 0.10 10.22
C ASP A 280 -0.80 -0.23 9.50
N ASN A 281 -1.53 -1.15 10.10
CA ASN A 281 -2.89 -1.58 9.78
C ASN A 281 -3.03 -2.52 8.59
N TYR A 282 -1.94 -3.06 8.04
CA TYR A 282 -2.05 -4.06 7.00
C TYR A 282 -2.45 -5.42 7.55
N CYS A 283 -3.50 -6.00 6.96
CA CYS A 283 -3.99 -7.34 7.21
C CYS A 283 -4.26 -8.00 5.86
N PHE A 284 -3.56 -9.10 5.59
CA PHE A 284 -3.59 -9.75 4.28
C PHE A 284 -4.43 -11.01 4.25
N ALA A 285 -4.75 -11.60 5.41
CA ALA A 285 -5.54 -12.81 5.52
C ALA A 285 -6.83 -12.58 6.32
N LYS A 286 -7.96 -13.09 5.81
CA LYS A 286 -9.28 -12.98 6.49
C LYS A 286 -9.24 -13.53 7.92
N GLN A 287 -8.55 -14.63 8.12
CA GLN A 287 -8.46 -15.30 9.42
C GLN A 287 -7.56 -14.52 10.39
N ALA A 288 -6.61 -13.73 9.87
CA ALA A 288 -5.76 -12.84 10.68
C ALA A 288 -6.53 -11.68 11.32
N LEU A 289 -7.76 -11.39 10.87
CA LEU A 289 -8.64 -10.43 11.55
C LEU A 289 -8.88 -10.77 13.03
N LYS A 290 -8.85 -12.06 13.38
CA LYS A 290 -9.01 -12.52 14.76
C LYS A 290 -7.77 -12.28 15.61
N LYS A 291 -6.61 -12.18 14.98
CA LYS A 291 -5.36 -11.76 15.63
C LYS A 291 -5.40 -10.23 15.74
N LYS A 292 -4.88 -9.70 16.82
CA LYS A 292 -4.74 -8.23 16.99
C LYS A 292 -3.53 -7.66 16.24
N THR A 293 -2.65 -8.54 15.75
CA THR A 293 -1.44 -8.16 15.02
C THR A 293 -1.81 -7.55 13.67
N ARG A 294 -1.20 -6.43 13.34
CA ARG A 294 -1.21 -5.78 12.04
C ARG A 294 0.23 -5.55 11.61
N MET A 295 0.44 -5.36 10.32
CA MET A 295 1.78 -5.25 9.77
C MET A 295 2.09 -3.82 9.36
N PHE A 296 3.27 -3.36 9.77
CA PHE A 296 3.87 -2.11 9.32
C PHE A 296 4.59 -2.31 7.99
N ASN A 297 4.63 -1.26 7.18
CA ASN A 297 5.54 -1.17 6.06
C ASN A 297 6.98 -1.01 6.56
N CYS A 298 7.89 -1.91 6.18
CA CYS A 298 9.25 -1.94 6.71
C CYS A 298 10.02 -0.64 6.42
N ASP A 299 9.97 -0.16 5.19
CA ASP A 299 10.76 1.00 4.75
C ASP A 299 10.35 2.27 5.50
N MET A 300 9.04 2.43 5.76
CA MET A 300 8.52 3.57 6.50
C MET A 300 8.98 3.55 7.96
N VAL A 301 9.02 2.38 8.60
CA VAL A 301 9.53 2.23 9.96
C VAL A 301 11.03 2.55 10.02
N LEU A 302 11.80 2.06 9.05
CA LEU A 302 13.24 2.33 8.97
C LEU A 302 13.52 3.81 8.67
N TYR A 303 12.69 4.45 7.84
CA TYR A 303 12.75 5.90 7.59
C TYR A 303 12.51 6.70 8.87
N TYR A 304 11.44 6.39 9.61
CA TYR A 304 11.12 7.03 10.89
C TYR A 304 12.25 6.84 11.90
N LEU A 305 12.71 5.61 12.08
CA LEU A 305 13.79 5.26 13.00
C LEU A 305 15.07 6.08 12.72
N ARG A 306 15.46 6.15 11.45
CA ARG A 306 16.66 6.90 11.05
C ARG A 306 16.53 8.39 11.38
N ASN A 307 15.41 9.01 11.03
CA ASN A 307 15.16 10.41 11.35
C ASN A 307 15.13 10.63 12.87
N TYR A 308 14.50 9.72 13.61
CA TYR A 308 14.44 9.81 15.07
C TYR A 308 15.82 9.67 15.73
N MET A 309 16.69 8.81 15.21
CA MET A 309 18.07 8.70 15.69
C MET A 309 18.89 9.96 15.40
N ASP A 310 18.67 10.61 14.26
CA ASP A 310 19.40 11.80 13.85
C ASP A 310 18.94 13.06 14.60
N ALA A 311 17.64 13.22 14.86
CA ALA A 311 17.04 14.44 15.40
C ALA A 311 16.50 14.30 16.85
N GLY A 312 16.30 13.09 17.36
CA GLY A 312 15.67 12.83 18.66
C GLY A 312 14.15 13.08 18.69
N CYS A 313 13.55 13.31 17.54
CA CYS A 313 12.10 13.57 17.37
C CYS A 313 11.58 12.91 16.10
N PRO A 314 10.24 12.78 15.94
CA PRO A 314 9.61 12.30 14.70
C PRO A 314 10.05 13.09 13.46
N PRO A 315 10.03 12.49 12.25
CA PRO A 315 10.29 13.22 11.02
C PRO A 315 9.19 14.27 10.78
N GLU A 316 9.56 15.46 10.29
CA GLU A 316 8.57 16.49 9.90
C GLU A 316 7.60 15.97 8.86
N GLU A 317 8.10 15.27 7.82
CA GLU A 317 7.26 14.58 6.85
C GLU A 317 7.19 13.09 7.19
N MET A 318 6.01 12.61 7.58
CA MET A 318 5.77 11.19 7.87
C MET A 318 5.85 10.30 6.63
N ILE A 319 5.90 10.88 5.43
CA ILE A 319 6.02 10.14 4.16
C ILE A 319 7.43 10.33 3.62
N ASP A 320 8.17 9.23 3.51
CA ASP A 320 9.49 9.25 2.87
C ASP A 320 9.39 9.77 1.41
N PRO A 321 10.09 10.86 1.07
CA PRO A 321 10.10 11.41 -0.28
C PRO A 321 10.47 10.38 -1.37
N ASN A 322 11.33 9.40 -1.04
CA ASN A 322 11.72 8.34 -1.97
C ASN A 322 10.58 7.36 -2.29
N THR A 323 9.49 7.37 -1.50
CA THR A 323 8.31 6.51 -1.74
C THR A 323 7.29 7.16 -2.65
N ARG A 324 7.36 8.47 -2.88
CA ARG A 324 6.39 9.23 -3.69
C ARG A 324 6.25 8.70 -5.12
N THR A 325 7.30 8.10 -5.68
CA THR A 325 7.26 7.51 -7.03
C THR A 325 6.35 6.29 -7.16
N ASP A 326 6.08 5.58 -6.06
CA ASP A 326 5.15 4.43 -6.07
C ASP A 326 3.69 4.85 -6.25
N TYR A 327 3.36 6.10 -5.95
CA TYR A 327 2.02 6.69 -6.08
C TYR A 327 1.56 6.82 -7.53
N GLY A 328 2.47 6.96 -8.47
CA GLY A 328 2.15 6.98 -9.90
C GLY A 328 1.47 5.71 -10.43
N LYS A 329 1.48 4.61 -9.66
CA LYS A 329 0.82 3.35 -10.06
C LYS A 329 -0.70 3.43 -9.98
N MET A 330 -1.28 4.09 -8.98
CA MET A 330 -2.72 4.28 -8.91
C MET A 330 -3.22 5.06 -10.13
N LYS A 331 -2.51 6.12 -10.52
CA LYS A 331 -2.81 6.87 -11.76
C LYS A 331 -2.77 5.99 -12.99
N LYS A 332 -1.74 5.13 -13.11
CA LYS A 332 -1.62 4.20 -14.24
C LYS A 332 -2.77 3.20 -14.28
N LEU A 333 -3.14 2.63 -13.13
CA LEU A 333 -4.29 1.72 -13.03
C LEU A 333 -5.60 2.39 -13.45
N LEU A 334 -5.75 3.69 -13.18
CA LEU A 334 -6.93 4.47 -13.58
C LEU A 334 -6.92 4.86 -15.07
N GLN A 335 -5.76 4.93 -15.72
CA GLN A 335 -5.66 5.19 -17.16
C GLN A 335 -6.30 4.10 -18.03
N PHE A 336 -6.54 2.89 -17.48
CA PHE A 336 -7.31 1.84 -18.12
C PHE A 336 -8.82 2.07 -18.14
N ASP A 337 -9.30 3.06 -17.38
CA ASP A 337 -10.73 3.41 -17.29
C ASP A 337 -11.20 4.22 -18.51
N LYS A 338 -10.87 3.72 -19.72
CA LYS A 338 -11.08 4.49 -20.96
C LYS A 338 -12.54 4.55 -21.42
N LEU A 339 -13.42 3.70 -20.90
CA LEU A 339 -14.74 3.50 -21.50
C LEU A 339 -15.91 4.03 -20.65
N ASP A 340 -15.91 3.91 -19.33
CA ASP A 340 -17.13 4.16 -18.55
C ASP A 340 -16.97 4.95 -17.22
N GLY A 341 -15.77 5.32 -16.81
CA GLY A 341 -15.55 6.03 -15.52
C GLY A 341 -15.85 5.20 -14.26
N GLU A 342 -16.07 3.88 -14.39
CA GLU A 342 -16.43 3.01 -13.27
C GLU A 342 -15.32 2.93 -12.20
N ARG A 343 -14.04 2.88 -12.62
CA ARG A 343 -12.91 2.85 -11.67
C ARG A 343 -12.75 4.15 -10.91
N LYS A 344 -13.00 5.28 -11.57
CA LYS A 344 -13.04 6.59 -10.93
C LYS A 344 -14.12 6.65 -9.88
N GLY A 345 -15.30 6.11 -10.18
CA GLY A 345 -16.39 5.95 -9.21
C GLY A 345 -16.00 5.08 -8.01
N ILE A 346 -15.25 3.99 -8.24
CA ILE A 346 -14.74 3.13 -7.16
C ILE A 346 -13.73 3.89 -6.28
N ILE A 347 -12.77 4.64 -6.87
CA ILE A 347 -11.81 5.44 -6.09
C ILE A 347 -12.52 6.50 -5.26
N ARG A 348 -13.46 7.22 -5.88
CA ARG A 348 -14.26 8.23 -5.17
C ARG A 348 -15.00 7.60 -4.00
N LYS A 349 -15.69 6.48 -4.22
CA LYS A 349 -16.38 5.75 -3.16
C LYS A 349 -15.45 5.31 -2.04
N ILE A 350 -14.25 4.80 -2.37
CA ILE A 350 -13.26 4.41 -1.35
C ILE A 350 -12.77 5.64 -0.57
N ALA A 351 -12.53 6.76 -1.24
CA ALA A 351 -12.10 7.98 -0.59
C ALA A 351 -13.18 8.55 0.35
N GLU A 352 -14.45 8.49 -0.05
CA GLU A 352 -15.60 9.00 0.72
C GLU A 352 -15.96 8.06 1.89
N GLU A 353 -16.07 6.75 1.65
CA GLU A 353 -16.51 5.76 2.65
C GLU A 353 -15.35 5.11 3.40
N GLU A 354 -14.09 5.44 3.06
CA GLU A 354 -12.83 4.81 3.55
C GLU A 354 -12.77 3.29 3.40
N GLN A 355 -13.77 2.69 2.78
CA GLN A 355 -13.91 1.24 2.59
C GLN A 355 -14.77 0.87 1.40
N ILE A 356 -14.68 -0.39 0.99
CA ILE A 356 -15.53 -0.98 -0.03
C ILE A 356 -15.83 -2.44 0.31
N VAL A 357 -17.09 -2.87 0.10
CA VAL A 357 -17.50 -4.28 0.26
C VAL A 357 -17.41 -4.98 -1.08
N THR A 358 -16.50 -5.94 -1.21
CA THR A 358 -16.20 -6.60 -2.48
C THR A 358 -15.79 -8.06 -2.30
N GLN A 359 -15.72 -8.79 -3.40
CA GLN A 359 -15.07 -10.09 -3.48
C GLN A 359 -13.57 -9.86 -3.76
N LEU A 360 -12.69 -10.57 -3.07
CA LEU A 360 -11.27 -10.59 -3.37
C LEU A 360 -10.97 -11.74 -4.35
N TYR A 361 -10.37 -11.40 -5.47
CA TYR A 361 -9.88 -12.36 -6.45
C TYR A 361 -8.43 -12.72 -6.13
N GLU A 362 -8.17 -14.00 -5.90
CA GLU A 362 -6.86 -14.51 -5.51
C GLU A 362 -5.88 -14.61 -6.67
N SER A 363 -6.42 -14.71 -7.89
CA SER A 363 -5.68 -14.70 -9.15
C SER A 363 -6.63 -14.28 -10.27
N PHE A 364 -6.10 -13.62 -11.27
CA PHE A 364 -6.84 -13.24 -12.49
C PHE A 364 -5.83 -13.04 -13.64
N SER A 365 -6.32 -13.29 -14.86
CA SER A 365 -5.52 -13.04 -16.06
C SER A 365 -5.40 -11.54 -16.30
N ALA A 366 -4.32 -11.11 -16.96
CA ALA A 366 -4.13 -9.71 -17.28
C ALA A 366 -5.24 -9.18 -18.21
N TYR A 367 -5.91 -10.03 -18.99
CA TYR A 367 -7.14 -9.69 -19.75
C TYR A 367 -8.28 -9.19 -18.84
N GLN A 368 -8.33 -9.65 -17.58
CA GLN A 368 -9.34 -9.23 -16.62
C GLN A 368 -9.00 -7.92 -15.91
N ILE A 369 -7.74 -7.46 -16.01
CA ILE A 369 -7.29 -6.20 -15.38
C ILE A 369 -8.22 -5.01 -15.74
N PRO A 370 -8.69 -4.83 -16.99
CA PRO A 370 -9.60 -3.73 -17.33
C PRO A 370 -10.96 -3.78 -16.63
N LYS A 371 -11.40 -4.95 -16.15
CA LYS A 371 -12.72 -5.09 -15.52
C LYS A 371 -12.79 -4.35 -14.18
N ALA A 372 -13.84 -3.57 -13.98
CA ALA A 372 -14.05 -2.79 -12.76
C ALA A 372 -14.13 -3.67 -11.49
N GLU A 373 -14.70 -4.87 -11.62
CA GLU A 373 -14.83 -5.83 -10.50
C GLU A 373 -13.49 -6.34 -9.95
N ILE A 374 -12.44 -6.37 -10.79
CA ILE A 374 -11.08 -6.78 -10.40
C ILE A 374 -10.32 -5.65 -9.71
N PHE A 375 -10.70 -4.41 -9.98
CA PHE A 375 -9.96 -3.24 -9.55
C PHE A 375 -9.75 -3.14 -8.02
N PRO A 376 -10.72 -3.40 -7.14
CA PRO A 376 -10.50 -3.43 -5.70
C PRO A 376 -9.48 -4.49 -5.26
N SER A 377 -9.41 -5.64 -5.97
CA SER A 377 -8.39 -6.66 -5.69
C SER A 377 -6.99 -6.18 -6.06
N LEU A 378 -6.85 -5.48 -7.18
CA LEU A 378 -5.59 -4.83 -7.55
C LEU A 378 -5.15 -3.82 -6.50
N LEU A 379 -6.06 -2.94 -6.05
CA LEU A 379 -5.78 -1.96 -5.00
C LEU A 379 -5.33 -2.64 -3.70
N PHE A 380 -5.95 -3.76 -3.33
CA PHE A 380 -5.54 -4.55 -2.16
C PHE A 380 -4.11 -5.08 -2.30
N TYR A 381 -3.77 -5.74 -3.40
CA TYR A 381 -2.43 -6.30 -3.60
C TYR A 381 -1.35 -5.23 -3.74
N TYR A 382 -1.68 -4.06 -4.28
CA TYR A 382 -0.77 -2.91 -4.31
C TYR A 382 -0.64 -2.20 -2.95
N GLY A 383 -1.37 -2.63 -1.91
CA GLY A 383 -1.33 -2.04 -0.58
C GLY A 383 -2.14 -0.76 -0.42
N MET A 384 -2.98 -0.44 -1.41
CA MET A 384 -3.90 0.70 -1.35
C MET A 384 -5.15 0.39 -0.49
N LEU A 385 -5.44 -0.88 -0.29
CA LEU A 385 -6.51 -1.37 0.58
C LEU A 385 -5.98 -2.50 1.48
N THR A 386 -6.64 -2.70 2.60
CA THR A 386 -6.38 -3.79 3.56
C THR A 386 -7.68 -4.44 4.00
N ILE A 387 -7.63 -5.66 4.53
CA ILE A 387 -8.83 -6.33 5.06
C ILE A 387 -9.18 -5.72 6.42
N LYS A 388 -10.35 -5.07 6.50
CA LYS A 388 -10.91 -4.50 7.74
C LYS A 388 -11.96 -5.41 8.38
N GLY A 389 -12.68 -6.21 7.57
CA GLY A 389 -13.76 -7.03 8.06
C GLY A 389 -14.36 -7.94 7.01
N THR A 390 -15.54 -8.49 7.33
CA THR A 390 -16.30 -9.36 6.44
C THR A 390 -17.79 -9.01 6.46
N ARG A 391 -18.45 -9.13 5.32
CA ARG A 391 -19.90 -9.01 5.19
C ARG A 391 -20.45 -10.20 4.39
N GLY A 392 -20.90 -11.22 5.10
CA GLY A 392 -21.25 -12.50 4.47
C GLY A 392 -20.05 -13.18 3.84
N SER A 393 -20.12 -13.50 2.55
CA SER A 393 -19.02 -14.07 1.76
C SER A 393 -18.01 -13.04 1.26
N LYS A 394 -18.37 -11.73 1.30
CA LYS A 394 -17.52 -10.63 0.81
C LYS A 394 -16.61 -10.11 1.90
N LEU A 395 -15.52 -9.47 1.50
CA LEU A 395 -14.62 -8.74 2.38
C LEU A 395 -14.99 -7.26 2.43
N ILE A 396 -14.75 -6.65 3.59
CA ILE A 396 -14.70 -5.20 3.75
C ILE A 396 -13.22 -4.83 3.61
N LEU A 397 -12.89 -4.18 2.50
CA LEU A 397 -11.56 -3.63 2.24
C LEU A 397 -11.58 -2.14 2.56
N GLY A 398 -10.61 -1.65 3.30
CA GLY A 398 -10.52 -0.24 3.69
C GLY A 398 -9.12 0.34 3.53
N ILE A 399 -9.01 1.64 3.60
CA ILE A 399 -7.73 2.36 3.54
C ILE A 399 -6.90 1.96 4.78
N PRO A 400 -5.66 1.48 4.62
CA PRO A 400 -4.87 0.99 5.75
C PRO A 400 -4.47 2.11 6.72
N ASN A 401 -3.96 3.22 6.22
CA ASN A 401 -3.33 4.27 7.02
C ASN A 401 -3.32 5.63 6.33
N ASN A 402 -2.84 6.66 7.04
CA ASN A 402 -2.79 8.04 6.56
C ASN A 402 -1.90 8.23 5.33
N ASN A 403 -0.81 7.49 5.21
CA ASN A 403 0.04 7.53 4.03
C ASN A 403 -0.75 7.17 2.76
N VAL A 404 -1.50 6.07 2.79
CA VAL A 404 -2.35 5.65 1.67
C VAL A 404 -3.55 6.59 1.50
N ARG A 405 -4.12 7.10 2.59
CA ARG A 405 -5.22 8.07 2.56
C ARG A 405 -4.82 9.34 1.79
N LYS A 406 -3.65 9.94 2.09
CA LYS A 406 -3.13 11.10 1.35
C LYS A 406 -3.03 10.84 -0.17
N GLN A 407 -2.79 9.59 -0.60
CA GLN A 407 -2.74 9.26 -2.03
C GLN A 407 -4.12 9.29 -2.69
N TYR A 408 -5.16 8.77 -2.04
CA TYR A 408 -6.53 8.85 -2.56
C TYR A 408 -6.97 10.31 -2.70
N TYR A 409 -6.65 11.12 -1.71
CA TYR A 409 -7.04 12.54 -1.72
C TYR A 409 -6.24 13.36 -2.73
N GLY A 410 -4.95 13.11 -2.87
CA GLY A 410 -4.13 13.73 -3.92
C GLY A 410 -4.62 13.40 -5.34
N TYR A 411 -5.16 12.18 -5.53
CA TYR A 411 -5.81 11.85 -6.80
C TYR A 411 -7.10 12.65 -7.03
N LEU A 412 -7.95 12.79 -6.01
CA LEU A 412 -9.17 13.60 -6.11
C LEU A 412 -8.84 15.08 -6.35
N GLU A 413 -7.85 15.62 -5.66
CA GLU A 413 -7.36 16.99 -5.88
C GLU A 413 -7.00 17.23 -7.35
N GLU A 414 -6.21 16.35 -7.96
CA GLU A 414 -5.84 16.46 -9.37
C GLU A 414 -7.05 16.42 -10.31
N GLU A 415 -8.08 15.62 -10.01
CA GLU A 415 -9.33 15.64 -10.77
C GLU A 415 -10.06 16.98 -10.67
N TYR A 416 -10.05 17.61 -9.50
CA TYR A 416 -10.64 18.93 -9.32
C TYR A 416 -9.79 20.03 -9.95
N GLN A 417 -8.46 20.00 -9.81
CA GLN A 417 -7.53 20.92 -10.45
C GLN A 417 -7.65 20.91 -12.00
N ALA A 418 -7.93 19.74 -12.57
CA ALA A 418 -8.18 19.62 -14.01
C ALA A 418 -9.46 20.33 -14.49
N LYS A 419 -10.42 20.60 -13.59
CA LYS A 419 -11.67 21.32 -13.88
C LYS A 419 -11.50 22.84 -13.71
N ALA A 420 -10.84 23.29 -12.66
CA ALA A 420 -10.52 24.68 -12.40
C ALA A 420 -9.31 24.80 -11.48
N TYR A 421 -8.47 25.81 -11.74
CA TYR A 421 -7.30 26.07 -10.90
C TYR A 421 -7.71 26.55 -9.51
N VAL A 422 -7.14 25.91 -8.49
CA VAL A 422 -7.23 26.31 -7.08
C VAL A 422 -5.82 26.60 -6.60
N ASP A 423 -5.58 27.78 -6.04
CA ASP A 423 -4.25 28.13 -5.50
C ASP A 423 -4.00 27.40 -4.18
N VAL A 424 -3.25 26.31 -4.27
CA VAL A 424 -2.89 25.46 -3.11
C VAL A 424 -1.97 26.19 -2.14
N ASN A 425 -1.08 27.07 -2.64
CA ASN A 425 -0.18 27.81 -1.76
C ASN A 425 -0.95 28.78 -0.86
N GLN A 426 -1.91 29.51 -1.45
CA GLN A 426 -2.78 30.39 -0.66
C GLN A 426 -3.61 29.59 0.36
N LEU A 427 -4.07 28.39 0.00
CA LEU A 427 -4.81 27.53 0.92
C LEU A 427 -3.93 27.07 2.10
N THR A 428 -2.64 26.77 1.85
CA THR A 428 -1.69 26.41 2.90
C THR A 428 -1.49 27.54 3.90
N ASP A 429 -1.43 28.80 3.45
CA ASP A 429 -1.35 29.96 4.34
C ASP A 429 -2.60 30.06 5.23
N TYR A 430 -3.78 29.82 4.69
CA TYR A 430 -5.01 29.80 5.48
C TYR A 430 -5.03 28.66 6.52
N TYR A 431 -4.46 27.51 6.22
CA TYR A 431 -4.35 26.42 7.22
C TYR A 431 -3.42 26.80 8.37
N TYR A 432 -2.34 27.53 8.09
CA TYR A 432 -1.51 28.10 9.14
C TYR A 432 -2.30 29.06 10.04
N ASP A 433 -3.04 29.99 9.46
CA ASP A 433 -3.90 30.92 10.20
C ASP A 433 -4.99 30.19 11.02
N MET A 434 -5.57 29.14 10.48
CA MET A 434 -6.50 28.26 11.21
C MET A 434 -5.82 27.58 12.40
N ALA A 435 -4.62 27.03 12.22
CA ALA A 435 -3.94 26.24 13.24
C ALA A 435 -3.45 27.08 14.42
N TYR A 436 -2.95 28.28 14.17
CA TYR A 436 -2.28 29.10 15.19
C TYR A 436 -3.11 30.31 15.64
N ASP A 437 -3.87 30.92 14.75
CA ASP A 437 -4.63 32.14 15.06
C ASP A 437 -6.14 31.93 15.22
N GLY A 438 -6.64 30.74 14.82
CA GLY A 438 -8.07 30.44 14.81
C GLY A 438 -8.87 31.22 13.74
N LYS A 439 -8.20 31.74 12.72
CA LYS A 439 -8.81 32.48 11.61
C LYS A 439 -9.29 31.50 10.53
N TRP A 440 -10.42 30.93 10.70
CA TRP A 440 -10.95 29.86 9.84
C TRP A 440 -11.80 30.39 8.68
N GLU A 441 -12.40 31.58 8.79
CA GLU A 441 -13.44 32.06 7.88
C GLU A 441 -12.92 32.24 6.45
N GLU A 442 -11.74 32.84 6.29
CA GLU A 442 -11.16 33.10 4.96
C GLU A 442 -10.80 31.81 4.23
N GLY A 443 -10.21 30.83 4.93
CA GLY A 443 -9.83 29.55 4.36
C GLY A 443 -11.05 28.72 3.92
N LEU A 444 -12.07 28.61 4.76
CA LEU A 444 -13.28 27.86 4.42
C LEU A 444 -14.10 28.56 3.33
N ARG A 445 -14.15 29.89 3.31
CA ARG A 445 -14.78 30.67 2.23
C ARG A 445 -14.04 30.48 0.91
N PHE A 446 -12.71 30.53 0.93
CA PHE A 446 -11.89 30.26 -0.24
C PHE A 446 -12.18 28.87 -0.84
N MET A 447 -12.29 27.84 0.00
CA MET A 447 -12.67 26.50 -0.44
C MET A 447 -14.08 26.45 -1.04
N ALA A 448 -15.05 27.11 -0.42
CA ALA A 448 -16.42 27.18 -0.93
C ALA A 448 -16.50 27.86 -2.30
N ASP A 449 -15.76 28.97 -2.48
CA ASP A 449 -15.68 29.70 -3.76
C ASP A 449 -14.97 28.87 -4.83
N ALA A 450 -13.94 28.11 -4.45
CA ALA A 450 -13.26 27.17 -5.35
C ALA A 450 -14.21 26.04 -5.78
N TYR A 451 -14.97 25.47 -4.85
CA TYR A 451 -15.99 24.46 -5.16
C TYR A 451 -17.02 24.96 -6.17
N ALA A 452 -17.51 26.20 -5.99
CA ALA A 452 -18.47 26.80 -6.93
C ALA A 452 -17.91 26.92 -8.36
N LYS A 453 -16.59 27.10 -8.52
CA LYS A 453 -15.93 27.17 -9.84
C LYS A 453 -15.78 25.81 -10.51
N VAL A 454 -15.55 24.73 -9.74
CA VAL A 454 -15.35 23.37 -10.30
C VAL A 454 -16.66 22.61 -10.50
N SER A 455 -17.76 23.08 -9.91
CA SER A 455 -19.06 22.42 -9.97
C SER A 455 -19.81 22.73 -11.25
N SER A 456 -20.58 21.76 -11.74
CA SER A 456 -21.41 21.87 -12.94
C SER A 456 -22.85 21.45 -12.66
N VAL A 457 -23.75 21.77 -13.59
CA VAL A 457 -25.17 21.40 -13.50
C VAL A 457 -25.39 19.89 -13.37
N ARG A 458 -24.47 19.06 -13.89
CA ARG A 458 -24.54 17.61 -13.77
C ARG A 458 -24.21 17.11 -12.36
N ASP A 459 -23.43 17.87 -11.60
CA ASP A 459 -23.02 17.52 -10.23
C ASP A 459 -24.15 17.72 -9.21
N GLY A 460 -25.28 18.38 -9.63
CA GLY A 460 -26.42 18.68 -8.75
C GLY A 460 -27.26 17.48 -8.30
N ILE A 461 -27.05 16.28 -8.88
CA ILE A 461 -27.78 15.06 -8.48
C ILE A 461 -27.12 14.41 -7.23
N GLU A 462 -25.82 14.62 -7.04
CA GLU A 462 -25.05 14.13 -5.89
C GLU A 462 -24.35 15.29 -5.15
N ALA A 463 -25.05 16.43 -5.01
CA ALA A 463 -24.45 17.71 -4.59
C ALA A 463 -23.71 17.60 -3.24
N GLU A 464 -24.28 16.89 -2.25
CA GLU A 464 -23.70 16.74 -0.92
C GLU A 464 -22.41 15.90 -0.97
N ARG A 465 -22.45 14.75 -1.65
CA ARG A 465 -21.26 13.88 -1.81
C ARG A 465 -20.15 14.57 -2.59
N ASN A 466 -20.48 15.30 -3.64
CA ASN A 466 -19.50 16.03 -4.42
C ASN A 466 -18.84 17.14 -3.60
N LEU A 467 -19.62 17.85 -2.76
CA LEU A 467 -19.10 18.84 -1.82
C LEU A 467 -18.17 18.20 -0.77
N GLN A 468 -18.61 17.12 -0.14
CA GLN A 468 -17.79 16.38 0.83
C GLN A 468 -16.49 15.88 0.19
N GLY A 469 -16.54 15.28 -1.01
CA GLY A 469 -15.36 14.83 -1.75
C GLY A 469 -14.39 15.96 -2.09
N PHE A 470 -14.89 17.14 -2.45
CA PHE A 470 -14.07 18.32 -2.68
C PHE A 470 -13.39 18.80 -1.40
N PHE A 471 -14.15 18.99 -0.31
CA PHE A 471 -13.60 19.40 0.97
C PHE A 471 -12.59 18.38 1.49
N MET A 472 -12.89 17.08 1.35
CA MET A 472 -11.98 16.03 1.73
C MET A 472 -10.62 16.11 1.00
N ALA A 473 -10.63 16.33 -0.32
CA ALA A 473 -9.42 16.44 -1.11
C ALA A 473 -8.56 17.64 -0.64
N TYR A 474 -9.16 18.80 -0.45
CA TYR A 474 -8.43 20.01 -0.12
C TYR A 474 -8.08 20.12 1.37
N LEU A 475 -8.95 19.72 2.30
CA LEU A 475 -8.64 19.68 3.73
C LEU A 475 -7.46 18.76 4.07
N ASN A 476 -7.15 17.76 3.25
CA ASN A 476 -6.01 16.87 3.44
C ASN A 476 -4.69 17.39 2.85
N LEU A 477 -4.68 18.57 2.23
CA LEU A 477 -3.45 19.24 1.79
C LEU A 477 -2.73 19.95 2.94
N ASN A 478 -3.38 20.11 4.10
CA ASN A 478 -2.75 20.67 5.28
C ASN A 478 -1.87 19.63 5.99
N ASP A 479 -0.87 20.11 6.73
CA ASP A 479 -0.01 19.28 7.57
C ASP A 479 -0.35 19.39 9.06
N TYR A 480 -1.12 20.42 9.46
CA TYR A 480 -1.42 20.73 10.88
C TYR A 480 -2.50 19.84 11.48
N TYR A 481 -3.31 19.19 10.63
CA TYR A 481 -4.45 18.39 11.05
C TYR A 481 -4.48 17.03 10.39
N ILE A 482 -4.90 16.04 11.14
CA ILE A 482 -5.38 14.77 10.61
C ILE A 482 -6.88 14.94 10.36
N THR A 483 -7.30 15.02 9.11
CA THR A 483 -8.71 15.14 8.74
C THR A 483 -9.41 13.80 8.93
N ALA A 484 -10.40 13.75 9.82
CA ALA A 484 -11.23 12.58 10.06
C ALA A 484 -12.63 12.82 9.47
N PRO A 485 -12.94 12.25 8.28
CA PRO A 485 -14.28 12.31 7.73
C PRO A 485 -15.20 11.32 8.43
N GLU A 486 -16.50 11.63 8.45
CA GLU A 486 -17.56 10.76 9.00
C GLU A 486 -17.19 10.15 10.36
N LEU A 487 -16.59 10.95 11.26
CA LEU A 487 -16.26 10.48 12.59
C LEU A 487 -17.53 10.27 13.43
N GLU A 488 -17.71 9.07 13.96
CA GLU A 488 -18.84 8.74 14.83
C GLU A 488 -18.72 9.44 16.18
N LEU A 489 -19.68 10.30 16.49
CA LEU A 489 -19.77 11.10 17.70
C LEU A 489 -21.23 11.12 18.22
N ASN A 490 -21.47 10.72 19.46
CA ASN A 490 -22.79 10.80 20.15
C ASN A 490 -23.99 10.48 19.24
N TYR A 491 -24.05 9.26 18.73
CA TYR A 491 -25.16 8.74 17.90
C TYR A 491 -25.31 9.39 16.52
N GLY A 492 -24.23 9.97 15.98
CA GLY A 492 -24.20 10.52 14.63
C GLY A 492 -22.77 10.59 14.10
N TYR A 493 -22.64 11.08 12.88
CA TYR A 493 -21.36 11.27 12.21
C TYR A 493 -21.19 12.73 11.86
N CYS A 494 -20.08 13.37 12.24
CA CYS A 494 -19.76 14.71 11.77
C CYS A 494 -19.13 14.59 10.38
N ASP A 495 -19.37 15.57 9.50
CA ASP A 495 -18.80 15.54 8.15
C ASP A 495 -17.27 15.55 8.19
N PHE A 496 -16.67 16.45 8.98
CA PHE A 496 -15.21 16.48 9.19
C PHE A 496 -14.85 16.88 10.61
N PHE A 497 -13.86 16.19 11.17
CA PHE A 497 -13.12 16.67 12.33
C PHE A 497 -11.67 16.89 11.92
N LEU A 498 -11.19 18.13 12.05
CA LEU A 498 -9.79 18.48 11.90
C LEU A 498 -9.09 18.28 13.24
N LEU A 499 -8.50 17.10 13.40
CA LEU A 499 -7.79 16.67 14.60
C LEU A 499 -6.39 17.31 14.62
N PRO A 500 -6.00 18.04 15.67
CA PRO A 500 -4.69 18.67 15.71
C PRO A 500 -3.58 17.62 15.79
N ASP A 501 -2.58 17.73 14.93
CA ASP A 501 -1.37 16.91 14.99
C ASP A 501 -0.33 17.57 15.91
N LEU A 502 -0.54 17.43 17.23
CA LEU A 502 0.32 18.04 18.23
C LEU A 502 1.66 17.32 18.42
N THR A 503 1.84 16.17 17.79
CA THR A 503 3.13 15.48 17.76
C THR A 503 4.14 16.25 16.90
N HIS A 504 3.67 16.83 15.79
CA HIS A 504 4.51 17.50 14.80
C HIS A 504 4.37 19.02 14.82
N TYR A 505 3.21 19.54 15.21
CA TYR A 505 2.88 20.96 15.14
C TYR A 505 2.26 21.46 16.44
N ALA A 506 2.58 22.67 16.87
CA ALA A 506 2.01 23.30 18.05
C ALA A 506 0.66 24.00 17.75
N SER A 507 -0.24 23.32 17.06
CA SER A 507 -1.56 23.85 16.71
C SER A 507 -2.36 24.19 17.96
N GLN A 508 -3.07 25.33 17.96
CA GLN A 508 -3.84 25.82 19.12
C GLN A 508 -5.35 25.63 18.95
N HIS A 509 -5.78 25.28 17.74
CA HIS A 509 -7.19 25.21 17.36
C HIS A 509 -7.51 23.87 16.69
N SER A 510 -8.75 23.40 16.88
CA SER A 510 -9.32 22.22 16.22
C SER A 510 -10.74 22.52 15.75
N TYR A 511 -11.26 21.76 14.78
CA TYR A 511 -12.50 22.14 14.09
C TYR A 511 -13.40 20.92 13.87
N ILE A 512 -14.69 21.08 14.16
CA ILE A 512 -15.76 20.22 13.63
C ILE A 512 -16.49 21.00 12.56
N LEU A 513 -16.56 20.46 11.35
CA LEU A 513 -17.25 21.06 10.21
C LEU A 513 -18.47 20.21 9.88
N GLU A 514 -19.61 20.89 9.69
CA GLU A 514 -20.87 20.29 9.25
C GLU A 514 -21.31 20.96 7.94
N LEU A 515 -21.43 20.18 6.87
CA LEU A 515 -21.81 20.66 5.54
C LEU A 515 -23.27 20.32 5.27
N LYS A 516 -24.05 21.30 4.85
CA LYS A 516 -25.44 21.10 4.48
C LYS A 516 -25.70 21.62 3.07
N VAL A 517 -26.35 20.80 2.26
CA VAL A 517 -26.67 21.14 0.87
C VAL A 517 -28.16 20.97 0.61
N LEU A 518 -28.76 21.96 -0.01
CA LEU A 518 -30.10 21.86 -0.57
C LEU A 518 -30.08 22.27 -2.04
N SER A 519 -30.96 21.67 -2.84
CA SER A 519 -31.17 22.13 -4.20
C SER A 519 -31.72 23.55 -4.21
N LYS A 520 -31.52 24.30 -5.29
CA LYS A 520 -32.10 25.67 -5.46
C LYS A 520 -33.61 25.66 -5.23
N LYS A 521 -34.30 24.61 -5.65
CA LYS A 521 -35.75 24.47 -5.48
C LYS A 521 -36.15 24.23 -4.02
N ASP A 522 -35.37 23.42 -3.30
CA ASP A 522 -35.69 23.08 -1.91
C ASP A 522 -35.25 24.16 -0.93
N PHE A 523 -34.21 24.93 -1.25
CA PHE A 523 -33.65 25.92 -0.33
C PHE A 523 -34.70 26.97 0.13
N SER A 524 -35.54 27.43 -0.77
CA SER A 524 -36.62 28.38 -0.50
C SER A 524 -37.99 27.72 -0.26
N ALA A 525 -38.08 26.39 -0.34
CA ALA A 525 -39.36 25.68 -0.15
C ALA A 525 -39.82 25.80 1.32
N ILE A 526 -41.12 26.11 1.49
CA ILE A 526 -41.73 26.21 2.81
C ILE A 526 -42.07 24.83 3.36
N VAL A 527 -41.82 24.62 4.64
CA VAL A 527 -42.23 23.41 5.38
C VAL A 527 -43.66 23.61 5.89
N GLU A 528 -44.56 22.74 5.47
CA GLU A 528 -45.98 22.85 5.82
C GLU A 528 -46.21 22.73 7.33
N GLY A 529 -46.86 23.73 7.92
CA GLY A 529 -47.19 23.73 9.35
C GLY A 529 -46.05 24.15 10.30
N GLU A 530 -44.88 24.50 9.81
CA GLU A 530 -43.77 24.95 10.62
C GLU A 530 -43.52 26.46 10.45
N PHE A 531 -43.19 27.13 11.57
CA PHE A 531 -42.96 28.57 11.64
C PHE A 531 -41.68 28.88 12.42
N THR A 532 -41.02 29.97 12.01
CA THR A 532 -39.87 30.53 12.74
C THR A 532 -40.35 31.18 14.06
N GLU A 533 -39.42 31.54 14.93
CA GLU A 533 -39.74 32.25 16.20
C GLU A 533 -40.46 33.56 15.96
N ASP A 534 -40.19 34.23 14.83
CA ASP A 534 -40.85 35.47 14.43
C ASP A 534 -42.22 35.22 13.76
N GLY A 535 -42.73 34.00 13.73
CA GLY A 535 -44.04 33.65 13.19
C GLY A 535 -44.11 33.62 11.65
N LYS A 536 -42.98 33.64 10.95
CA LYS A 536 -42.92 33.48 9.50
C LYS A 536 -42.93 32.01 9.12
N PRO A 537 -43.48 31.63 7.93
CA PRO A 537 -43.36 30.25 7.47
C PRO A 537 -41.88 29.83 7.37
N MET A 538 -41.58 28.67 7.94
CA MET A 538 -40.22 28.15 7.97
C MET A 538 -39.83 27.57 6.61
N THR A 539 -38.66 27.92 6.09
CA THR A 539 -38.11 27.30 4.89
C THR A 539 -37.39 26.00 5.21
N LYS A 540 -37.22 25.11 4.22
CA LYS A 540 -36.40 23.90 4.38
C LYS A 540 -34.96 24.24 4.76
N ALA A 541 -34.41 25.35 4.29
CA ALA A 541 -33.08 25.81 4.65
C ALA A 541 -32.98 26.16 6.14
N GLU A 542 -33.95 26.88 6.68
CA GLU A 542 -34.00 27.23 8.11
C GLU A 542 -34.17 25.99 8.99
N LYS A 543 -35.02 25.04 8.56
CA LYS A 543 -35.19 23.76 9.25
C LYS A 543 -33.88 22.96 9.28
N GLN A 544 -33.25 22.79 8.12
CA GLN A 544 -31.97 22.08 8.01
C GLN A 544 -30.89 22.75 8.87
N TRP A 545 -30.86 24.09 8.92
CA TRP A 545 -29.91 24.82 9.75
C TRP A 545 -30.11 24.54 11.25
N ARG A 546 -31.35 24.54 11.74
CA ARG A 546 -31.66 24.20 13.13
C ARG A 546 -31.27 22.75 13.48
N GLU A 547 -31.58 21.83 12.58
CA GLU A 547 -31.19 20.42 12.75
C GLU A 547 -29.67 20.27 12.81
N ALA A 548 -28.92 21.03 11.98
CA ALA A 548 -27.46 21.05 11.98
C ALA A 548 -26.87 21.64 13.27
N LEU A 549 -27.51 22.72 13.81
CA LEU A 549 -27.15 23.28 15.13
C LEU A 549 -27.27 22.25 16.25
N ASP A 550 -28.41 21.58 16.35
CA ASP A 550 -28.64 20.56 17.37
C ASP A 550 -27.67 19.36 17.19
N GLN A 551 -27.31 19.07 15.96
CA GLN A 551 -26.43 17.97 15.60
C GLN A 551 -24.98 18.27 16.01
N ILE A 552 -24.42 19.42 15.65
CA ILE A 552 -23.02 19.76 15.91
C ILE A 552 -22.76 19.96 17.41
N HIS A 553 -23.72 20.54 18.16
CA HIS A 553 -23.60 20.66 19.62
C HIS A 553 -23.59 19.29 20.31
N ARG A 554 -24.45 18.35 19.89
CA ARG A 554 -24.41 16.98 20.41
C ARG A 554 -23.06 16.29 20.13
N TYR A 555 -22.42 16.59 19.01
CA TYR A 555 -21.09 16.05 18.70
C TYR A 555 -20.05 16.62 19.65
N ALA A 556 -20.07 17.93 19.89
CA ALA A 556 -19.11 18.59 20.78
C ALA A 556 -19.17 18.07 22.23
N GLU A 557 -20.35 17.62 22.67
CA GLU A 557 -20.55 17.04 24.02
C GLU A 557 -20.05 15.59 24.13
N ALA A 558 -19.62 14.95 23.04
CA ALA A 558 -19.12 13.59 23.09
C ALA A 558 -17.83 13.50 23.93
N PRO A 559 -17.73 12.60 24.93
CA PRO A 559 -16.54 12.46 25.77
C PRO A 559 -15.26 12.22 24.96
N ARG A 560 -15.40 11.61 23.79
CA ARG A 560 -14.30 11.35 22.86
C ARG A 560 -13.70 12.64 22.29
N VAL A 561 -14.49 13.68 22.09
CA VAL A 561 -14.04 14.96 21.52
C VAL A 561 -13.01 15.64 22.42
N GLU A 562 -13.21 15.60 23.75
CA GLU A 562 -12.24 16.16 24.71
C GLU A 562 -10.86 15.51 24.58
N ALA A 563 -10.82 14.19 24.42
CA ALA A 563 -9.56 13.48 24.18
C ALA A 563 -8.96 13.79 22.80
N LEU A 564 -9.79 13.92 21.78
CA LEU A 564 -9.34 14.13 20.40
C LEU A 564 -8.82 15.55 20.15
N ARG A 565 -9.40 16.58 20.77
CA ARG A 565 -8.92 17.96 20.63
C ARG A 565 -7.62 18.24 21.40
N GLN A 566 -7.21 17.35 22.28
CA GLN A 566 -5.92 17.40 23.00
C GLN A 566 -5.63 18.74 23.68
N GLY A 567 -6.66 19.41 24.22
CA GLY A 567 -6.53 20.71 24.90
C GLY A 567 -6.54 21.94 23.98
N THR A 568 -6.64 21.78 22.67
CA THR A 568 -6.81 22.90 21.73
C THR A 568 -8.19 23.53 21.85
N LYS A 569 -8.35 24.77 21.37
CA LYS A 569 -9.66 25.41 21.29
C LYS A 569 -10.47 24.77 20.16
N LEU A 570 -11.62 24.20 20.49
CA LEU A 570 -12.53 23.62 19.52
C LEU A 570 -13.43 24.69 18.90
N HIS A 571 -13.55 24.67 17.58
CA HIS A 571 -14.47 25.49 16.79
C HIS A 571 -15.52 24.59 16.15
N LEU A 572 -16.79 25.01 16.23
CA LEU A 572 -17.93 24.31 15.65
C LEU A 572 -18.45 25.15 14.49
N ILE A 573 -18.33 24.66 13.25
CA ILE A 573 -18.63 25.44 12.07
C ILE A 573 -19.66 24.71 11.21
N ILE A 574 -20.75 25.43 10.87
CA ILE A 574 -21.76 24.94 9.93
C ILE A 574 -21.66 25.74 8.63
N MET A 575 -21.65 25.04 7.52
CA MET A 575 -21.65 25.61 6.16
C MET A 575 -22.87 25.11 5.41
N GLN A 576 -23.73 26.03 4.95
CA GLN A 576 -24.95 25.71 4.21
C GLN A 576 -24.89 26.24 2.77
N PHE A 577 -25.17 25.34 1.84
CA PHE A 577 -25.07 25.58 0.40
C PHE A 577 -26.44 25.48 -0.28
N GLU A 578 -26.69 26.40 -1.24
CA GLU A 578 -27.77 26.28 -2.22
C GLU A 578 -27.16 25.75 -3.53
N GLY A 579 -27.32 24.46 -3.78
CA GLY A 579 -26.58 23.79 -4.85
C GLY A 579 -25.08 23.81 -4.58
N TRP A 580 -24.33 24.59 -5.33
CA TRP A 580 -22.88 24.76 -5.16
C TRP A 580 -22.45 26.12 -4.58
N GLU A 581 -23.39 26.99 -4.25
CA GLU A 581 -23.13 28.33 -3.73
C GLU A 581 -23.25 28.35 -2.19
N LEU A 582 -22.20 28.79 -1.50
CA LEU A 582 -22.25 29.03 -0.06
C LEU A 582 -23.25 30.17 0.26
N LYS A 583 -24.23 29.91 1.10
CA LYS A 583 -25.24 30.88 1.52
C LYS A 583 -25.08 31.32 2.98
N ARG A 584 -24.67 30.39 3.82
CA ARG A 584 -24.51 30.66 5.25
C ARG A 584 -23.31 29.88 5.79
N MET A 585 -22.50 30.54 6.62
CA MET A 585 -21.36 29.94 7.29
C MET A 585 -21.17 30.64 8.63
N GLU A 586 -21.26 29.90 9.73
CA GLU A 586 -21.19 30.46 11.07
C GLU A 586 -20.45 29.49 12.01
N GLU A 587 -19.72 30.07 12.99
CA GLU A 587 -19.25 29.38 14.19
C GLU A 587 -20.38 29.43 15.23
N VAL A 588 -20.71 28.29 15.85
CA VAL A 588 -21.89 28.13 16.70
C VAL A 588 -21.56 27.52 18.06
#